data_622255bb911fc8ba8c808c9fabe0a834
#
_entry.id   622255bb911fc8ba8c808c9fabe0a834
#
_cell.length_a   1.000
_cell.length_b   1.000
_cell.length_c   1.000
_cell.angle_alpha   90.00
_cell.angle_beta   90.00
_cell.angle_gamma   90.00
#
_symmetry.space_group_name_H-M   'P 1'
#
loop_
_entity.id
_entity.type
_entity.pdbx_description
1 polymer ?
#
loop_
_entity_poly.entity_id
_entity_poly.type
_entity_poly.pdbx_seq_one_letter_code
_entity_poly.pdbx_strand_id
1 'polypeptide(L)'
;MNSNKIFIYQALPRLLGNTNDTNKPNGSIEENGSGKLKDISAKFLNTLKRSGYTHIWLIGVLAHASKTDYTKFGIPQEHPEIIKGNAGSPYAIRDYYDIDPDLAVNVNKRMDEFEATVDRIHKSGLKLIIDFVPNHVARNYNSINRPPRVADFGSRDKKTLAFSASNNFYYLPGQDLNVKAFYHGNNAITYKESPAKATGNDAFTAQPSVYDWYETVKLNYGVDYQGGGSKYFDPIPDTWKKMKNILLYWASKGTDGFRCDMAEMVPTEFWQWVIPQVKKKYPGILFIAEIYNPTLYRSFLDNDNFDYLYDKVGLYDVLRDVACGYRPSSDITFALNSVGDIQHKMLNFVENHDEQRIASDFFLKSRDKSEAAMIVTSCINTNPVMVYFGQELGERGMDEEGFSGRDGRTTIFDYWSIDTVRRWNNNGKWNNDELTEKEINLKDFYSKLLNLCNKESSLREGKFYDLMFANYQNTGFDSTRQYAFLRGTDEELSLVVANFSNEEVEITIDIPDHAFSFFNLSKKYNFTAFPLLSSFKNKISFSRQDSIKLKIEANSGEIYNVSGL
;
A
#
# COMPACT_ATOMS: atom_id res chain seq x y z
N MET A 1 -9.41 -25.15 -6.36
CA MET A 1 -8.94 -24.12 -7.30
C MET A 1 -7.71 -23.51 -6.68
N ASN A 2 -6.54 -23.65 -7.32
CA ASN A 2 -5.33 -23.02 -6.81
C ASN A 2 -5.54 -21.50 -6.86
N SER A 3 -5.54 -20.84 -5.70
CA SER A 3 -5.65 -19.38 -5.65
C SER A 3 -4.33 -18.76 -6.15
N ASN A 4 -4.39 -17.80 -7.06
CA ASN A 4 -3.22 -17.03 -7.45
C ASN A 4 -2.63 -16.31 -6.23
N LYS A 5 -1.31 -16.12 -6.21
CA LYS A 5 -0.67 -15.22 -5.27
C LYS A 5 -1.23 -13.79 -5.50
N ILE A 6 -1.46 -13.06 -4.42
CA ILE A 6 -2.06 -11.73 -4.50
C ILE A 6 -0.98 -10.71 -4.87
N PHE A 7 -1.16 -10.05 -6.02
CA PHE A 7 -0.38 -8.89 -6.43
C PHE A 7 -1.30 -7.69 -6.59
N ILE A 8 -1.03 -6.64 -5.79
CA ILE A 8 -1.86 -5.44 -5.71
C ILE A 8 -1.15 -4.31 -6.46
N TYR A 9 -1.84 -3.69 -7.42
CA TYR A 9 -1.42 -2.43 -8.02
C TYR A 9 -2.05 -1.27 -7.26
N GLN A 10 -1.25 -0.54 -6.50
CA GLN A 10 -1.71 0.62 -5.73
C GLN A 10 -1.65 1.87 -6.61
N ALA A 11 -2.74 2.61 -6.73
CA ALA A 11 -2.83 3.77 -7.59
C ALA A 11 -3.63 4.91 -6.96
N LEU A 12 -3.17 6.15 -7.17
CA LEU A 12 -3.93 7.37 -6.90
C LEU A 12 -4.56 7.85 -8.21
N PRO A 13 -5.87 7.65 -8.44
CA PRO A 13 -6.53 7.93 -9.72
C PRO A 13 -6.32 9.37 -10.20
N ARG A 14 -6.31 10.33 -9.27
CA ARG A 14 -6.06 11.75 -9.54
C ARG A 14 -4.76 12.00 -10.31
N LEU A 15 -3.70 11.25 -9.99
CA LEU A 15 -2.41 11.36 -10.67
C LEU A 15 -2.28 10.37 -11.83
N LEU A 16 -2.75 9.12 -11.66
CA LEU A 16 -2.60 8.05 -12.64
C LEU A 16 -3.21 8.43 -14.00
N GLY A 17 -4.42 9.01 -13.99
CA GLY A 17 -5.14 9.39 -15.21
C GLY A 17 -4.79 10.78 -15.73
N ASN A 18 -4.02 11.58 -14.98
CA ASN A 18 -3.74 12.96 -15.35
C ASN A 18 -2.71 13.05 -16.48
N THR A 19 -3.12 13.59 -17.63
CA THR A 19 -2.26 13.81 -18.80
C THR A 19 -1.82 15.26 -18.99
N ASN A 20 -2.25 16.19 -18.11
CA ASN A 20 -1.81 17.58 -18.11
C ASN A 20 -0.37 17.66 -17.58
N ASP A 21 0.52 18.35 -18.30
CA ASP A 21 1.94 18.48 -17.98
C ASP A 21 2.35 19.86 -17.43
N THR A 22 1.37 20.69 -17.07
CA THR A 22 1.62 22.04 -16.54
C THR A 22 2.41 21.97 -15.23
N ASN A 23 2.02 21.10 -14.30
CA ASN A 23 2.70 20.85 -13.03
C ASN A 23 3.14 22.14 -12.32
N LYS A 24 2.23 23.10 -12.20
CA LYS A 24 2.48 24.35 -11.51
C LYS A 24 2.47 24.12 -10.00
N PRO A 25 3.53 24.49 -9.26
CA PRO A 25 3.53 24.44 -7.81
C PRO A 25 2.33 25.17 -7.20
N ASN A 26 1.62 24.51 -6.29
CA ASN A 26 0.36 24.98 -5.71
C ASN A 26 -0.72 25.34 -6.77
N GLY A 27 -0.72 24.65 -7.92
CA GLY A 27 -1.68 24.88 -8.99
C GLY A 27 -3.07 24.36 -8.63
N SER A 28 -4.11 24.98 -9.20
CA SER A 28 -5.49 24.53 -9.08
C SER A 28 -5.76 23.33 -9.99
N ILE A 29 -6.95 22.70 -9.83
CA ILE A 29 -7.39 21.62 -10.72
C ILE A 29 -7.54 22.09 -12.17
N GLU A 30 -7.90 23.35 -12.40
CA GLU A 30 -8.01 23.96 -13.72
C GLU A 30 -6.64 24.14 -14.39
N GLU A 31 -5.61 24.42 -13.60
CA GLU A 31 -4.23 24.62 -14.09
C GLU A 31 -3.53 23.28 -14.34
N ASN A 32 -3.56 22.38 -13.35
CA ASN A 32 -2.78 21.15 -13.35
C ASN A 32 -3.56 19.90 -13.80
N GLY A 33 -4.89 19.98 -13.85
CA GLY A 33 -5.71 18.84 -14.21
C GLY A 33 -5.86 17.82 -13.08
N SER A 34 -6.66 16.80 -13.35
CA SER A 34 -6.87 15.63 -12.48
C SER A 34 -7.31 14.43 -13.32
N GLY A 35 -6.73 13.27 -13.05
CA GLY A 35 -7.22 12.00 -13.59
C GLY A 35 -8.64 11.70 -13.14
N LYS A 36 -9.34 10.90 -13.93
CA LYS A 36 -10.76 10.57 -13.75
C LYS A 36 -10.99 9.07 -13.62
N LEU A 37 -12.08 8.66 -13.01
CA LEU A 37 -12.49 7.26 -12.93
C LEU A 37 -12.60 6.58 -14.30
N LYS A 38 -12.95 7.31 -15.37
CA LYS A 38 -12.97 6.80 -16.74
C LYS A 38 -11.58 6.39 -17.24
N ASP A 39 -10.50 7.00 -16.71
CA ASP A 39 -9.12 6.74 -17.12
C ASP A 39 -8.62 5.39 -16.59
N ILE A 40 -9.30 4.82 -15.59
CA ILE A 40 -9.20 3.40 -15.21
C ILE A 40 -9.91 2.58 -16.30
N SER A 41 -9.36 2.62 -17.50
CA SER A 41 -9.96 2.06 -18.70
C SER A 41 -9.77 0.54 -18.77
N ALA A 42 -10.63 -0.13 -19.56
CA ALA A 42 -10.46 -1.57 -19.82
C ALA A 42 -9.08 -1.89 -20.41
N LYS A 43 -8.51 -1.00 -21.23
CA LYS A 43 -7.17 -1.17 -21.80
C LYS A 43 -6.09 -1.16 -20.74
N PHE A 44 -6.13 -0.19 -19.81
CA PHE A 44 -5.24 -0.12 -18.65
C PHE A 44 -5.36 -1.38 -17.79
N LEU A 45 -6.58 -1.74 -17.39
CA LEU A 45 -6.86 -2.91 -16.54
C LEU A 45 -6.40 -4.22 -17.18
N ASN A 46 -6.60 -4.38 -18.49
CA ASN A 46 -6.09 -5.54 -19.22
C ASN A 46 -4.56 -5.57 -19.30
N THR A 47 -3.90 -4.41 -19.30
CA THR A 47 -2.44 -4.35 -19.21
C THR A 47 -1.96 -4.82 -17.82
N LEU A 48 -2.59 -4.35 -16.74
CA LEU A 48 -2.30 -4.82 -15.39
C LEU A 48 -2.52 -6.35 -15.26
N LYS A 49 -3.65 -6.84 -15.76
CA LYS A 49 -3.96 -8.28 -15.72
C LYS A 49 -2.90 -9.12 -16.43
N ARG A 50 -2.46 -8.69 -17.62
CA ARG A 50 -1.37 -9.36 -18.37
C ARG A 50 -0.03 -9.28 -17.65
N SER A 51 0.22 -8.22 -16.90
CA SER A 51 1.43 -8.08 -16.08
C SER A 51 1.42 -8.90 -14.80
N GLY A 52 0.36 -9.67 -14.51
CA GLY A 52 0.29 -10.58 -13.37
C GLY A 52 -0.43 -10.03 -12.13
N TYR A 53 -0.93 -8.81 -12.18
CA TYR A 53 -1.71 -8.25 -11.06
C TYR A 53 -3.06 -8.96 -10.90
N THR A 54 -3.51 -9.06 -9.66
CA THR A 54 -4.78 -9.69 -9.27
C THR A 54 -5.77 -8.69 -8.68
N HIS A 55 -5.25 -7.62 -8.09
CA HIS A 55 -6.03 -6.56 -7.44
C HIS A 55 -5.53 -5.19 -7.89
N ILE A 56 -6.43 -4.21 -7.87
CA ILE A 56 -6.10 -2.80 -7.93
C ILE A 56 -6.60 -2.13 -6.63
N TRP A 57 -5.74 -1.38 -5.98
CA TRP A 57 -6.12 -0.55 -4.84
C TRP A 57 -6.14 0.91 -5.29
N LEU A 58 -7.30 1.53 -5.22
CA LEU A 58 -7.54 2.92 -5.58
C LEU A 58 -7.55 3.81 -4.33
N ILE A 59 -6.51 4.65 -4.19
CA ILE A 59 -6.38 5.64 -3.12
C ILE A 59 -7.26 6.85 -3.44
N GLY A 60 -7.88 7.47 -2.40
CA GLY A 60 -8.55 8.76 -2.51
C GLY A 60 -9.82 8.75 -3.35
N VAL A 61 -10.52 7.60 -3.42
CA VAL A 61 -11.81 7.54 -4.13
C VAL A 61 -12.97 8.07 -3.31
N LEU A 62 -12.86 8.03 -1.97
CA LEU A 62 -13.87 8.62 -1.09
C LEU A 62 -13.77 10.15 -1.08
N ALA A 63 -14.92 10.82 -0.98
CA ALA A 63 -14.97 12.27 -0.93
C ALA A 63 -14.17 12.80 0.28
N HIS A 64 -13.09 13.52 0.01
CA HIS A 64 -12.22 14.14 1.01
C HIS A 64 -12.22 15.66 0.88
N ALA A 65 -11.68 16.35 1.87
CA ALA A 65 -11.65 17.81 1.89
C ALA A 65 -10.62 18.34 0.87
N SER A 66 -11.03 19.23 -0.02
CA SER A 66 -10.20 19.91 -1.01
C SER A 66 -10.52 21.40 -1.10
N LYS A 67 -9.65 22.20 -1.71
CA LYS A 67 -9.88 23.63 -1.94
C LYS A 67 -10.74 23.91 -3.17
N THR A 68 -10.98 22.92 -4.01
CA THR A 68 -11.77 23.07 -5.23
C THR A 68 -13.24 23.34 -4.90
N ASP A 69 -13.83 24.33 -5.55
CA ASP A 69 -15.22 24.73 -5.32
C ASP A 69 -16.20 23.89 -6.12
N TYR A 70 -16.99 23.11 -5.40
CA TYR A 70 -18.08 22.30 -5.95
C TYR A 70 -19.48 22.75 -5.46
N THR A 71 -19.60 23.97 -4.95
CA THR A 71 -20.89 24.50 -4.42
C THR A 71 -22.01 24.48 -5.44
N LYS A 72 -21.71 24.68 -6.73
CA LYS A 72 -22.67 24.57 -7.85
C LYS A 72 -23.29 23.17 -7.99
N PHE A 73 -22.68 22.16 -7.38
CA PHE A 73 -23.19 20.78 -7.34
C PHE A 73 -23.77 20.41 -5.96
N GLY A 74 -23.98 21.40 -5.08
CA GLY A 74 -24.52 21.16 -3.73
C GLY A 74 -23.51 20.61 -2.73
N ILE A 75 -22.22 20.60 -3.08
CA ILE A 75 -21.13 20.17 -2.19
C ILE A 75 -20.61 21.40 -1.45
N PRO A 76 -20.67 21.47 -0.11
CA PRO A 76 -20.20 22.62 0.65
C PRO A 76 -18.72 22.91 0.42
N GLN A 77 -18.37 24.19 0.29
CA GLN A 77 -16.97 24.62 0.20
C GLN A 77 -16.24 24.38 1.52
N GLU A 78 -15.06 23.79 1.44
CA GLU A 78 -14.19 23.64 2.60
C GLU A 78 -13.39 24.92 2.86
N HIS A 79 -13.02 25.14 4.13
CA HIS A 79 -12.21 26.31 4.48
C HIS A 79 -10.73 26.05 4.18
N PRO A 80 -10.03 26.92 3.41
CA PRO A 80 -8.67 26.65 2.94
C PRO A 80 -7.62 26.49 4.06
N GLU A 81 -7.88 27.07 5.25
CA GLU A 81 -6.95 26.99 6.39
C GLU A 81 -6.88 25.59 7.03
N ILE A 82 -7.83 24.71 6.74
CA ILE A 82 -7.87 23.33 7.27
C ILE A 82 -7.69 22.27 6.18
N ILE A 83 -6.96 22.61 5.11
CA ILE A 83 -6.69 21.69 3.99
C ILE A 83 -5.20 21.69 3.71
N LYS A 84 -4.60 20.50 3.59
CA LYS A 84 -3.23 20.30 3.11
C LYS A 84 -3.21 20.31 1.58
N GLY A 85 -2.27 21.06 0.98
CA GLY A 85 -2.19 21.20 -0.47
C GLY A 85 -3.44 21.88 -1.06
N ASN A 86 -3.68 21.71 -2.35
CA ASN A 86 -4.90 22.20 -3.01
C ASN A 86 -5.93 21.09 -3.27
N ALA A 87 -5.46 19.90 -3.57
CA ALA A 87 -6.33 18.74 -3.76
C ALA A 87 -6.75 18.07 -2.43
N GLY A 88 -6.10 18.44 -1.32
CA GLY A 88 -6.38 17.91 0.01
C GLY A 88 -5.82 16.50 0.25
N SER A 89 -5.82 16.09 1.51
CA SER A 89 -5.42 14.75 1.90
C SER A 89 -6.50 13.73 1.51
N PRO A 90 -6.17 12.65 0.79
CA PRO A 90 -7.07 11.53 0.52
C PRO A 90 -7.64 10.90 1.79
N TYR A 91 -7.00 11.13 2.93
CA TYR A 91 -7.36 10.58 4.24
C TYR A 91 -8.17 11.56 5.10
N ALA A 92 -8.34 12.82 4.70
CA ALA A 92 -9.25 13.76 5.34
C ALA A 92 -10.67 13.59 4.78
N ILE A 93 -11.33 12.47 5.11
CA ILE A 93 -12.63 12.09 4.58
C ILE A 93 -13.69 13.11 5.00
N ARG A 94 -14.35 13.71 4.03
CA ARG A 94 -15.44 14.68 4.21
C ARG A 94 -16.82 14.00 4.18
N ASP A 95 -16.97 12.95 3.39
CA ASP A 95 -18.20 12.16 3.28
C ASP A 95 -17.87 10.69 2.98
N TYR A 96 -18.18 9.81 3.93
CA TYR A 96 -17.96 8.36 3.74
C TYR A 96 -18.93 7.70 2.76
N TYR A 97 -19.98 8.36 2.34
CA TYR A 97 -20.98 7.77 1.45
C TYR A 97 -20.93 8.37 0.05
N ASP A 98 -19.86 9.10 -0.25
CA ASP A 98 -19.71 9.79 -1.52
C ASP A 98 -18.34 9.53 -2.17
N ILE A 99 -18.29 9.74 -3.47
CA ILE A 99 -17.08 9.69 -4.29
C ILE A 99 -16.50 11.10 -4.42
N ASP A 100 -15.17 11.18 -4.44
CA ASP A 100 -14.46 12.43 -4.65
C ASP A 100 -14.86 13.07 -5.98
N PRO A 101 -15.35 14.33 -5.98
CA PRO A 101 -15.81 15.01 -7.18
C PRO A 101 -14.70 15.27 -8.20
N ASP A 102 -13.44 15.37 -7.76
CA ASP A 102 -12.29 15.54 -8.65
C ASP A 102 -12.15 14.40 -9.64
N LEU A 103 -12.60 13.20 -9.26
CA LEU A 103 -12.44 11.98 -10.05
C LEU A 103 -13.55 11.77 -11.07
N ALA A 104 -14.64 12.55 -11.01
CA ALA A 104 -15.76 12.42 -11.93
C ALA A 104 -15.59 13.31 -13.17
N VAL A 105 -16.08 12.83 -14.32
CA VAL A 105 -16.32 13.66 -15.49
C VAL A 105 -17.57 14.49 -15.31
N ASN A 106 -18.62 13.88 -14.76
CA ASN A 106 -19.85 14.56 -14.38
C ASN A 106 -20.06 14.41 -12.87
N VAL A 107 -19.80 15.49 -12.14
CA VAL A 107 -19.87 15.50 -10.68
C VAL A 107 -21.22 14.98 -10.14
N ASN A 108 -22.33 15.26 -10.80
CA ASN A 108 -23.65 14.77 -10.42
C ASN A 108 -23.83 13.26 -10.61
N LYS A 109 -22.94 12.61 -11.38
CA LYS A 109 -22.96 11.17 -11.66
C LYS A 109 -21.74 10.42 -11.10
N ARG A 110 -21.02 11.04 -10.16
CA ARG A 110 -19.77 10.48 -9.61
C ARG A 110 -19.91 9.07 -9.05
N MET A 111 -21.04 8.76 -8.42
CA MET A 111 -21.32 7.41 -7.92
C MET A 111 -21.56 6.42 -9.08
N ASP A 112 -22.33 6.82 -10.10
CA ASP A 112 -22.56 5.98 -11.29
C ASP A 112 -21.24 5.70 -12.01
N GLU A 113 -20.35 6.72 -12.11
CA GLU A 113 -19.02 6.57 -12.71
C GLU A 113 -18.12 5.62 -11.89
N PHE A 114 -18.22 5.66 -10.58
CA PHE A 114 -17.50 4.72 -9.70
C PHE A 114 -18.02 3.29 -9.90
N GLU A 115 -19.33 3.06 -9.83
CA GLU A 115 -19.93 1.74 -10.04
C GLU A 115 -19.57 1.18 -11.42
N ALA A 116 -19.58 2.01 -12.47
CA ALA A 116 -19.11 1.62 -13.80
C ALA A 116 -17.61 1.28 -13.83
N THR A 117 -16.80 1.89 -12.94
CA THR A 117 -15.38 1.56 -12.81
C THR A 117 -15.20 0.22 -12.12
N VAL A 118 -15.94 -0.06 -11.05
CA VAL A 118 -15.97 -1.37 -10.39
C VAL A 118 -16.31 -2.47 -11.40
N ASP A 119 -17.35 -2.28 -12.19
CA ASP A 119 -17.75 -3.21 -13.25
C ASP A 119 -16.63 -3.48 -14.27
N ARG A 120 -15.88 -2.44 -14.67
CA ARG A 120 -14.74 -2.58 -15.59
C ARG A 120 -13.60 -3.37 -14.96
N ILE A 121 -13.30 -3.12 -13.67
CA ILE A 121 -12.28 -3.84 -12.91
C ILE A 121 -12.63 -5.34 -12.87
N HIS A 122 -13.85 -5.67 -12.50
CA HIS A 122 -14.32 -7.05 -12.42
C HIS A 122 -14.33 -7.76 -13.78
N LYS A 123 -14.80 -7.06 -14.84
CA LYS A 123 -14.77 -7.59 -16.23
C LYS A 123 -13.36 -7.86 -16.74
N SER A 124 -12.35 -7.16 -16.21
CA SER A 124 -10.94 -7.41 -16.53
C SER A 124 -10.34 -8.58 -15.72
N GLY A 125 -11.11 -9.19 -14.81
CA GLY A 125 -10.66 -10.27 -13.93
C GLY A 125 -9.74 -9.79 -12.80
N LEU A 126 -9.81 -8.51 -12.44
CA LEU A 126 -9.17 -7.91 -11.27
C LEU A 126 -10.20 -7.70 -10.16
N LYS A 127 -9.71 -7.49 -8.94
CA LYS A 127 -10.52 -7.15 -7.76
C LYS A 127 -10.17 -5.75 -7.27
N LEU A 128 -11.15 -5.07 -6.65
CA LEU A 128 -11.00 -3.71 -6.15
C LEU A 128 -10.74 -3.67 -4.66
N ILE A 129 -9.70 -2.94 -4.25
CA ILE A 129 -9.45 -2.52 -2.87
C ILE A 129 -9.59 -1.00 -2.80
N ILE A 130 -10.23 -0.50 -1.74
CA ILE A 130 -10.29 0.94 -1.42
C ILE A 130 -9.80 1.18 0.01
N ASP A 131 -9.43 2.43 0.32
CA ASP A 131 -9.12 2.80 1.70
C ASP A 131 -10.39 2.86 2.55
N PHE A 132 -10.26 2.38 3.77
CA PHE A 132 -11.18 2.64 4.86
C PHE A 132 -10.41 3.39 5.95
N VAL A 133 -10.79 4.63 6.21
CA VAL A 133 -10.12 5.53 7.16
C VAL A 133 -10.89 5.56 8.49
N PRO A 134 -10.60 4.69 9.46
CA PRO A 134 -11.44 4.56 10.66
C PRO A 134 -11.07 5.52 11.77
N ASN A 135 -9.81 5.97 11.84
CA ASN A 135 -9.28 6.71 13.00
C ASN A 135 -9.75 8.16 13.05
N HIS A 136 -9.97 8.80 11.90
CA HIS A 136 -10.22 10.24 11.80
C HIS A 136 -11.09 10.59 10.58
N VAL A 137 -11.53 11.83 10.53
CA VAL A 137 -12.25 12.44 9.41
C VAL A 137 -11.76 13.87 9.19
N ALA A 138 -12.14 14.52 8.08
CA ALA A 138 -11.90 15.95 7.89
C ALA A 138 -12.53 16.76 9.03
N ARG A 139 -11.90 17.90 9.41
CA ARG A 139 -12.42 18.78 10.47
C ARG A 139 -13.86 19.19 10.27
N ASN A 140 -14.20 19.42 9.02
CA ASN A 140 -15.52 19.89 8.62
C ASN A 140 -16.38 18.76 8.05
N TYR A 141 -16.23 17.54 8.59
CA TYR A 141 -16.98 16.37 8.15
C TYR A 141 -18.48 16.67 8.06
N ASN A 142 -19.04 16.43 6.89
CA ASN A 142 -20.46 16.59 6.62
C ASN A 142 -20.88 15.71 5.45
N SER A 143 -21.59 14.63 5.75
CA SER A 143 -22.07 13.71 4.73
C SER A 143 -23.38 14.20 4.11
N ILE A 144 -23.33 14.52 2.82
CA ILE A 144 -24.50 14.93 2.03
C ILE A 144 -25.20 13.76 1.35
N ASN A 145 -24.47 12.65 1.10
CA ASN A 145 -24.97 11.47 0.40
C ASN A 145 -25.22 10.25 1.32
N ARG A 146 -25.24 10.47 2.63
CA ARG A 146 -25.57 9.38 3.57
C ARG A 146 -26.96 8.79 3.32
N PRO A 147 -27.14 7.49 3.51
CA PRO A 147 -28.45 6.85 3.39
C PRO A 147 -29.51 7.52 4.31
N PRO A 148 -30.78 7.52 3.92
CA PRO A 148 -31.87 8.07 4.74
C PRO A 148 -31.87 7.46 6.16
N ARG A 149 -32.10 8.29 7.17
CA ARG A 149 -32.13 7.93 8.61
C ARG A 149 -30.76 7.60 9.23
N VAL A 150 -29.65 7.67 8.49
CA VAL A 150 -28.31 7.61 9.07
C VAL A 150 -27.98 8.96 9.69
N ALA A 151 -27.71 8.99 11.00
CA ALA A 151 -27.26 10.20 11.68
C ALA A 151 -25.78 10.44 11.37
N ASP A 152 -25.43 11.70 11.08
CA ASP A 152 -24.06 12.08 10.78
C ASP A 152 -23.15 12.01 12.02
N PHE A 153 -21.83 11.90 11.81
CA PHE A 153 -20.88 11.98 12.92
C PHE A 153 -21.00 13.33 13.64
N GLY A 154 -20.95 13.30 14.97
CA GLY A 154 -21.02 14.48 15.82
C GLY A 154 -22.40 15.13 15.95
N SER A 155 -23.40 14.70 15.18
CA SER A 155 -24.74 15.33 15.17
C SER A 155 -25.49 15.22 16.50
N ARG A 156 -25.11 14.28 17.35
CA ARG A 156 -25.72 14.03 18.68
C ARG A 156 -24.73 14.20 19.82
N ASP A 157 -23.54 14.72 19.55
CA ASP A 157 -22.46 14.83 20.53
C ASP A 157 -22.73 15.89 21.59
N LYS A 158 -22.39 15.58 22.83
CA LYS A 158 -22.38 16.53 23.95
C LYS A 158 -21.05 17.29 23.94
N LYS A 159 -21.00 18.41 23.23
CA LYS A 159 -19.79 19.23 23.00
C LYS A 159 -19.23 19.88 24.28
N THR A 160 -20.00 19.89 25.36
CA THR A 160 -19.56 20.39 26.68
C THR A 160 -18.72 19.40 27.47
N LEU A 161 -18.61 18.16 27.01
CA LEU A 161 -17.82 17.11 27.63
C LEU A 161 -16.57 16.81 26.76
N ALA A 162 -15.40 16.75 27.38
CA ALA A 162 -14.16 16.39 26.71
C ALA A 162 -14.24 14.94 26.17
N PHE A 163 -14.78 14.04 26.99
CA PHE A 163 -15.08 12.66 26.62
C PHE A 163 -16.52 12.29 27.01
N SER A 164 -17.14 11.49 26.17
CA SER A 164 -18.33 10.70 26.47
C SER A 164 -18.36 9.50 25.54
N ALA A 165 -18.60 8.30 26.05
CA ALA A 165 -18.67 7.08 25.23
C ALA A 165 -19.74 7.15 24.12
N SER A 166 -20.72 8.05 24.22
CA SER A 166 -21.74 8.28 23.20
C SER A 166 -21.36 9.32 22.14
N ASN A 167 -20.31 10.12 22.37
CA ASN A 167 -19.83 11.10 21.40
C ASN A 167 -19.04 10.41 20.28
N ASN A 168 -19.10 11.00 19.08
CA ASN A 168 -18.27 10.55 17.95
C ASN A 168 -16.89 11.23 17.92
N PHE A 169 -16.73 12.37 18.59
CA PHE A 169 -15.49 13.14 18.65
C PHE A 169 -15.04 13.40 20.08
N TYR A 170 -13.75 13.73 20.24
CA TYR A 170 -13.17 14.28 21.46
C TYR A 170 -13.16 15.79 21.35
N TYR A 171 -13.72 16.46 22.35
CA TYR A 171 -13.82 17.93 22.41
C TYR A 171 -12.85 18.52 23.43
N LEU A 172 -12.55 19.80 23.28
CA LEU A 172 -11.78 20.61 24.23
C LEU A 172 -12.68 21.74 24.76
N PRO A 173 -13.56 21.45 25.73
CA PRO A 173 -14.58 22.40 26.19
C PRO A 173 -13.97 23.71 26.68
N GLY A 174 -14.57 24.85 26.24
CA GLY A 174 -14.09 26.16 26.59
C GLY A 174 -12.86 26.66 25.84
N GLN A 175 -12.37 25.89 24.85
CA GLN A 175 -11.23 26.26 24.04
C GLN A 175 -11.63 26.33 22.56
N ASP A 176 -11.27 27.43 21.91
CA ASP A 176 -11.42 27.60 20.47
C ASP A 176 -10.17 27.15 19.74
N LEU A 177 -10.32 26.56 18.54
CA LEU A 177 -9.20 26.17 17.72
C LEU A 177 -8.37 27.40 17.34
N ASN A 178 -7.08 27.38 17.66
CA ASN A 178 -6.13 28.40 17.26
C ASN A 178 -5.52 28.06 15.88
N VAL A 179 -6.17 28.54 14.83
CA VAL A 179 -5.73 28.30 13.43
C VAL A 179 -4.31 28.87 13.15
N LYS A 180 -3.93 29.96 13.82
CA LYS A 180 -2.60 30.57 13.64
C LYS A 180 -1.45 29.68 14.12
N ALA A 181 -1.73 28.63 14.87
CA ALA A 181 -0.71 27.67 15.30
C ALA A 181 -0.15 26.82 14.14
N PHE A 182 -0.93 26.63 13.05
CA PHE A 182 -0.55 25.81 11.91
C PHE A 182 -0.72 26.48 10.53
N TYR A 183 -1.47 27.60 10.44
CA TYR A 183 -1.70 28.31 9.19
C TYR A 183 -1.23 29.78 9.30
N HIS A 184 -0.33 30.16 8.40
CA HIS A 184 0.30 31.50 8.43
C HIS A 184 -0.09 32.39 7.23
N GLY A 185 -1.07 31.96 6.42
CA GLY A 185 -1.59 32.75 5.32
C GLY A 185 -2.56 33.86 5.81
N ASN A 186 -2.91 34.77 4.91
CA ASN A 186 -3.85 35.86 5.17
C ASN A 186 -5.16 35.59 4.44
N ASN A 187 -6.16 35.06 5.13
CA ASN A 187 -7.53 34.95 4.63
C ASN A 187 -8.41 36.07 5.19
N ALA A 188 -9.40 36.50 4.41
CA ALA A 188 -10.35 37.52 4.84
C ALA A 188 -11.22 37.04 6.01
N ILE A 189 -11.47 35.74 6.11
CA ILE A 189 -12.23 35.08 7.17
C ILE A 189 -11.39 33.94 7.70
N THR A 190 -11.20 33.84 9.02
CA THR A 190 -10.50 32.75 9.68
C THR A 190 -11.49 31.63 10.03
N TYR A 191 -11.06 30.38 9.84
CA TYR A 191 -11.83 29.20 10.24
C TYR A 191 -12.13 29.23 11.75
N LYS A 192 -13.34 28.86 12.11
CA LYS A 192 -13.80 28.83 13.51
C LYS A 192 -14.29 27.44 13.88
N GLU A 193 -13.73 26.89 14.95
CA GLU A 193 -14.19 25.65 15.57
C GLU A 193 -14.24 25.84 17.08
N SER A 194 -15.44 25.81 17.65
CA SER A 194 -15.71 26.00 19.07
C SER A 194 -16.78 25.00 19.58
N PRO A 195 -16.44 24.16 20.56
CA PRO A 195 -15.11 23.90 21.08
C PRO A 195 -14.22 23.21 20.05
N ALA A 196 -12.90 23.39 20.18
CA ALA A 196 -11.93 22.66 19.37
C ALA A 196 -12.06 21.14 19.58
N LYS A 197 -11.61 20.35 18.57
CA LYS A 197 -11.58 18.89 18.61
C LYS A 197 -10.14 18.40 18.53
N ALA A 198 -9.85 17.24 19.14
CA ALA A 198 -8.57 16.57 19.01
C ALA A 198 -8.28 16.21 17.55
N THR A 199 -7.00 16.29 17.12
CA THR A 199 -6.56 15.92 15.78
C THR A 199 -6.50 14.40 15.59
N GLY A 200 -6.45 13.93 14.35
CA GLY A 200 -6.39 12.52 14.01
C GLY A 200 -5.16 11.79 14.58
N ASN A 201 -4.04 12.49 14.78
CA ASN A 201 -2.81 11.96 15.38
C ASN A 201 -2.73 12.09 16.90
N ASP A 202 -3.87 12.13 17.59
CA ASP A 202 -3.97 12.16 19.06
C ASP A 202 -3.43 13.44 19.71
N ALA A 203 -3.37 14.57 19.02
CA ALA A 203 -3.07 15.85 19.63
C ALA A 203 -4.35 16.44 20.30
N PHE A 204 -4.43 16.25 21.63
CA PHE A 204 -5.55 16.76 22.46
C PHE A 204 -5.27 18.22 22.89
N THR A 205 -5.13 19.11 21.90
CA THR A 205 -4.86 20.54 22.08
C THR A 205 -5.65 21.40 21.13
N ALA A 206 -6.03 22.60 21.58
CA ALA A 206 -6.64 23.62 20.72
C ALA A 206 -5.60 24.38 19.85
N GLN A 207 -4.31 24.04 20.00
CA GLN A 207 -3.20 24.65 19.26
C GLN A 207 -2.34 23.58 18.59
N PRO A 208 -2.90 22.77 17.67
CA PRO A 208 -2.10 21.79 16.94
C PRO A 208 -1.05 22.50 16.10
N SER A 209 0.10 21.87 15.94
CA SER A 209 1.19 22.40 15.10
C SER A 209 0.96 22.05 13.63
N VAL A 210 1.82 22.59 12.75
CA VAL A 210 1.85 22.25 11.32
C VAL A 210 2.24 20.77 11.08
N TYR A 211 2.90 20.14 12.05
CA TYR A 211 3.29 18.71 12.00
C TYR A 211 2.20 17.77 12.49
N ASP A 212 1.17 18.31 13.15
CA ASP A 212 -0.01 17.54 13.50
C ASP A 212 -0.93 17.36 12.28
N TRP A 213 -1.85 16.40 12.36
CA TRP A 213 -2.85 16.22 11.31
C TRP A 213 -3.97 17.25 11.50
N TYR A 214 -3.61 18.53 11.43
CA TYR A 214 -4.50 19.67 11.75
C TYR A 214 -5.76 19.72 10.89
N GLU A 215 -5.73 19.13 9.70
CA GLU A 215 -6.86 19.03 8.76
C GLU A 215 -7.88 17.96 9.17
N THR A 216 -7.56 17.13 10.16
CA THR A 216 -8.39 16.01 10.60
C THR A 216 -8.83 16.14 12.06
N VAL A 217 -9.87 15.39 12.43
CA VAL A 217 -10.35 15.21 13.80
C VAL A 217 -10.48 13.74 14.14
N LYS A 218 -10.05 13.37 15.36
CA LYS A 218 -10.09 12.01 15.84
C LYS A 218 -11.50 11.53 16.12
N LEU A 219 -11.81 10.31 15.70
CA LEU A 219 -13.04 9.61 16.02
C LEU A 219 -12.95 8.90 17.37
N ASN A 220 -14.03 9.00 18.13
CA ASN A 220 -14.14 8.42 19.45
C ASN A 220 -14.77 7.02 19.38
N TYR A 221 -13.99 6.01 19.70
CA TYR A 221 -14.42 4.60 19.79
C TYR A 221 -14.80 4.16 21.20
N GLY A 222 -15.01 5.07 22.13
CA GLY A 222 -15.36 4.75 23.51
C GLY A 222 -14.13 4.53 24.41
N VAL A 223 -12.96 5.09 24.05
CA VAL A 223 -11.75 5.08 24.87
C VAL A 223 -11.52 6.48 25.43
N ASP A 224 -11.39 6.61 26.75
CA ASP A 224 -11.08 7.88 27.41
C ASP A 224 -9.55 8.08 27.51
N TYR A 225 -8.94 8.55 26.43
CA TYR A 225 -7.48 8.76 26.37
C TYR A 225 -6.97 9.77 27.40
N GLN A 226 -7.76 10.78 27.76
CA GLN A 226 -7.39 11.78 28.76
C GLN A 226 -7.70 11.32 30.20
N GLY A 227 -8.60 10.36 30.36
CA GLY A 227 -8.97 9.73 31.63
C GLY A 227 -8.26 8.40 31.90
N GLY A 228 -7.02 8.22 31.42
CA GLY A 228 -6.19 7.03 31.69
C GLY A 228 -6.46 5.85 30.78
N GLY A 229 -7.10 6.04 29.62
CA GLY A 229 -7.31 4.99 28.61
C GLY A 229 -8.44 4.01 28.95
N SER A 230 -9.34 4.37 29.85
CA SER A 230 -10.49 3.53 30.20
C SER A 230 -11.39 3.27 28.99
N LYS A 231 -11.84 2.02 28.85
CA LYS A 231 -12.64 1.52 27.71
C LYS A 231 -14.11 1.40 28.10
N TYR A 232 -14.99 1.96 27.26
CA TYR A 232 -16.45 1.98 27.45
C TYR A 232 -17.13 1.41 26.22
N PHE A 233 -17.21 0.08 26.12
CA PHE A 233 -17.70 -0.64 24.95
C PHE A 233 -19.08 -1.28 25.16
N ASP A 234 -19.65 -1.16 26.36
CA ASP A 234 -21.03 -1.58 26.67
C ASP A 234 -21.81 -0.40 27.25
N PRO A 235 -22.85 0.08 26.57
CA PRO A 235 -23.33 -0.38 25.23
C PRO A 235 -22.33 -0.05 24.11
N ILE A 236 -22.37 -0.83 23.02
CA ILE A 236 -21.53 -0.62 21.83
C ILE A 236 -21.60 0.85 21.37
N PRO A 237 -20.44 1.54 21.24
CA PRO A 237 -20.36 2.95 20.83
C PRO A 237 -21.06 3.23 19.50
N ASP A 238 -21.62 4.44 19.37
CA ASP A 238 -22.29 4.86 18.14
C ASP A 238 -21.35 4.88 16.92
N THR A 239 -20.10 5.29 17.13
CA THR A 239 -19.04 5.25 16.10
C THR A 239 -18.87 3.87 15.50
N TRP A 240 -18.86 2.80 16.30
CA TRP A 240 -18.73 1.43 15.81
C TRP A 240 -19.86 1.05 14.85
N LYS A 241 -21.10 1.40 15.20
CA LYS A 241 -22.29 1.13 14.38
C LYS A 241 -22.24 1.87 13.06
N LYS A 242 -21.81 3.13 13.08
CA LYS A 242 -21.64 3.96 11.88
C LYS A 242 -20.57 3.40 10.96
N MET A 243 -19.39 3.06 11.51
CA MET A 243 -18.29 2.48 10.74
C MET A 243 -18.64 1.13 10.12
N LYS A 244 -19.38 0.27 10.86
CA LYS A 244 -19.91 -0.97 10.28
C LYS A 244 -20.82 -0.69 9.07
N ASN A 245 -21.72 0.30 9.19
CA ASN A 245 -22.62 0.62 8.09
C ASN A 245 -21.88 1.16 6.86
N ILE A 246 -20.80 1.92 7.06
CA ILE A 246 -19.92 2.39 5.97
C ILE A 246 -19.24 1.21 5.25
N LEU A 247 -18.65 0.28 6.00
CA LEU A 247 -18.04 -0.93 5.44
C LEU A 247 -19.05 -1.75 4.63
N LEU A 248 -20.25 -1.97 5.18
CA LEU A 248 -21.32 -2.70 4.50
C LEU A 248 -21.84 -1.95 3.26
N TYR A 249 -21.87 -0.62 3.29
CA TYR A 249 -22.25 0.20 2.14
C TYR A 249 -21.28 0.00 0.98
N TRP A 250 -19.98 0.16 1.21
CA TRP A 250 -18.97 0.00 0.15
C TRP A 250 -18.84 -1.44 -0.33
N ALA A 251 -18.94 -2.42 0.57
CA ALA A 251 -19.02 -3.82 0.18
C ALA A 251 -20.22 -4.10 -0.75
N SER A 252 -21.36 -3.42 -0.52
CA SER A 252 -22.54 -3.53 -1.39
C SER A 252 -22.36 -2.88 -2.77
N LYS A 253 -21.38 -1.98 -2.91
CA LYS A 253 -20.99 -1.34 -4.16
C LYS A 253 -19.95 -2.14 -4.97
N GLY A 254 -19.60 -3.34 -4.53
CA GLY A 254 -18.70 -4.24 -5.23
C GLY A 254 -17.22 -4.10 -4.85
N THR A 255 -16.91 -3.46 -3.73
CA THR A 255 -15.55 -3.46 -3.19
C THR A 255 -15.17 -4.86 -2.71
N ASP A 256 -14.02 -5.39 -3.14
CA ASP A 256 -13.52 -6.73 -2.80
C ASP A 256 -12.58 -6.71 -1.59
N GLY A 257 -12.11 -5.54 -1.17
CA GLY A 257 -11.25 -5.42 0.00
C GLY A 257 -11.11 -3.99 0.50
N PHE A 258 -10.72 -3.88 1.76
CA PHE A 258 -10.42 -2.63 2.44
C PHE A 258 -8.97 -2.61 2.92
N ARG A 259 -8.23 -1.55 2.58
CA ARG A 259 -7.03 -1.19 3.32
C ARG A 259 -7.45 -0.25 4.44
N CYS A 260 -7.23 -0.67 5.66
CA CYS A 260 -7.64 0.04 6.85
C CYS A 260 -6.51 0.95 7.32
N ASP A 261 -6.70 2.25 7.10
CA ASP A 261 -5.76 3.31 7.45
C ASP A 261 -5.54 3.39 8.96
N MET A 262 -4.26 3.48 9.38
CA MET A 262 -3.87 3.62 10.78
C MET A 262 -4.66 2.70 11.73
N ALA A 263 -4.80 1.42 11.35
CA ALA A 263 -5.67 0.47 12.04
C ALA A 263 -5.30 0.29 13.52
N GLU A 264 -4.01 0.45 13.87
CA GLU A 264 -3.53 0.33 15.26
C GLU A 264 -3.98 1.48 16.19
N MET A 265 -4.40 2.62 15.61
CA MET A 265 -4.95 3.75 16.38
C MET A 265 -6.44 3.58 16.75
N VAL A 266 -7.04 2.47 16.34
CA VAL A 266 -8.42 2.08 16.63
C VAL A 266 -8.42 0.83 17.52
N PRO A 267 -9.27 0.76 18.56
CA PRO A 267 -9.29 -0.39 19.46
C PRO A 267 -9.42 -1.73 18.75
N THR A 268 -8.58 -2.70 19.10
CA THR A 268 -8.61 -4.06 18.53
C THR A 268 -9.99 -4.71 18.66
N GLU A 269 -10.70 -4.42 19.76
CA GLU A 269 -12.05 -4.92 20.04
C GLU A 269 -13.07 -4.46 18.99
N PHE A 270 -12.90 -3.26 18.40
CA PHE A 270 -13.74 -2.82 17.29
C PHE A 270 -13.55 -3.72 16.07
N TRP A 271 -12.30 -4.04 15.72
CA TRP A 271 -11.99 -4.90 14.58
C TRP A 271 -12.55 -6.31 14.78
N GLN A 272 -12.34 -6.89 15.96
CA GLN A 272 -12.89 -8.19 16.34
C GLN A 272 -14.43 -8.22 16.31
N TRP A 273 -15.07 -7.08 16.52
CA TRP A 273 -16.52 -6.97 16.45
C TRP A 273 -17.02 -6.75 15.02
N VAL A 274 -16.34 -5.93 14.21
CA VAL A 274 -16.87 -5.49 12.91
C VAL A 274 -16.54 -6.45 11.77
N ILE A 275 -15.30 -6.94 11.69
CA ILE A 275 -14.83 -7.74 10.54
C ILE A 275 -15.66 -9.02 10.37
N PRO A 276 -15.92 -9.83 11.40
CA PRO A 276 -16.77 -11.03 11.26
C PRO A 276 -18.18 -10.71 10.76
N GLN A 277 -18.75 -9.56 11.14
CA GLN A 277 -20.09 -9.17 10.69
C GLN A 277 -20.11 -8.79 9.21
N VAL A 278 -19.05 -8.11 8.72
CA VAL A 278 -18.90 -7.78 7.30
C VAL A 278 -18.63 -9.05 6.49
N LYS A 279 -17.68 -9.89 6.90
CA LYS A 279 -17.35 -11.16 6.24
C LYS A 279 -18.52 -12.14 6.21
N LYS A 280 -19.37 -12.14 7.24
CA LYS A 280 -20.61 -12.96 7.24
C LYS A 280 -21.54 -12.61 6.06
N LYS A 281 -21.60 -11.33 5.68
CA LYS A 281 -22.44 -10.87 4.55
C LYS A 281 -21.70 -10.90 3.21
N TYR A 282 -20.39 -10.70 3.23
CA TYR A 282 -19.50 -10.66 2.07
C TYR A 282 -18.27 -11.56 2.33
N PRO A 283 -18.40 -12.91 2.19
CA PRO A 283 -17.37 -13.87 2.64
C PRO A 283 -16.01 -13.75 1.95
N GLY A 284 -15.96 -13.14 0.75
CA GLY A 284 -14.72 -13.00 -0.02
C GLY A 284 -13.99 -11.68 0.17
N ILE A 285 -14.49 -10.80 1.06
CA ILE A 285 -13.91 -9.47 1.23
C ILE A 285 -12.63 -9.52 2.06
N LEU A 286 -11.59 -8.81 1.59
CA LEU A 286 -10.29 -8.75 2.24
C LEU A 286 -10.20 -7.55 3.20
N PHE A 287 -9.48 -7.74 4.31
CA PHE A 287 -9.09 -6.67 5.23
C PHE A 287 -7.58 -6.65 5.38
N ILE A 288 -6.97 -5.51 5.04
CA ILE A 288 -5.53 -5.26 5.14
C ILE A 288 -5.32 -4.14 6.15
N ALA A 289 -4.56 -4.39 7.22
CA ALA A 289 -4.28 -3.38 8.24
C ALA A 289 -2.96 -2.64 7.95
N GLU A 290 -3.02 -1.33 8.00
CA GLU A 290 -1.83 -0.53 8.22
C GLU A 290 -1.51 -0.54 9.71
N ILE A 291 -0.35 -1.11 10.05
CA ILE A 291 0.10 -1.29 11.43
C ILE A 291 1.62 -1.27 11.47
N TYR A 292 2.19 -0.50 12.37
CA TYR A 292 3.63 -0.30 12.52
C TYR A 292 4.21 -0.88 13.81
N ASN A 293 3.36 -1.27 14.77
CA ASN A 293 3.79 -1.86 16.03
C ASN A 293 3.79 -3.40 15.96
N PRO A 294 4.97 -4.08 15.86
CA PRO A 294 5.03 -5.53 15.76
C PRO A 294 4.43 -6.28 16.96
N THR A 295 4.39 -5.65 18.13
CA THR A 295 3.81 -6.28 19.33
C THR A 295 2.30 -6.50 19.20
N LEU A 296 1.63 -5.78 18.30
CA LEU A 296 0.20 -5.87 18.05
C LEU A 296 -0.17 -6.84 16.92
N TYR A 297 0.78 -7.28 16.09
CA TYR A 297 0.49 -8.07 14.88
C TYR A 297 -0.44 -9.25 15.16
N ARG A 298 -0.14 -10.05 16.19
CA ARG A 298 -0.93 -11.24 16.51
C ARG A 298 -2.36 -10.90 16.91
N SER A 299 -2.56 -9.87 17.73
CA SER A 299 -3.91 -9.46 18.16
C SER A 299 -4.80 -8.96 17.02
N PHE A 300 -4.18 -8.47 15.92
CA PHE A 300 -4.88 -8.06 14.70
C PHE A 300 -5.15 -9.23 13.74
N LEU A 301 -4.39 -10.32 13.82
CA LEU A 301 -4.58 -11.52 13.00
C LEU A 301 -5.46 -12.57 13.69
N ASP A 302 -5.51 -12.58 15.03
CA ASP A 302 -6.25 -13.59 15.80
C ASP A 302 -7.76 -13.56 15.52
N ASN A 303 -8.40 -14.72 15.60
CA ASN A 303 -9.84 -14.91 15.42
C ASN A 303 -10.38 -14.48 14.02
N ASP A 304 -9.61 -14.73 12.97
CA ASP A 304 -9.97 -14.37 11.57
C ASP A 304 -10.29 -12.89 11.38
N ASN A 305 -9.59 -12.04 12.10
CA ASN A 305 -9.73 -10.60 12.06
C ASN A 305 -9.25 -10.05 10.71
N PHE A 306 -8.04 -9.51 10.65
CA PHE A 306 -7.44 -9.08 9.40
C PHE A 306 -6.90 -10.26 8.59
N ASP A 307 -6.95 -10.15 7.27
CA ASP A 307 -6.36 -11.15 6.38
C ASP A 307 -4.85 -10.93 6.25
N TYR A 308 -4.43 -9.64 6.18
CA TYR A 308 -3.04 -9.24 6.00
C TYR A 308 -2.70 -7.97 6.78
N LEU A 309 -1.42 -7.81 7.13
CA LEU A 309 -0.84 -6.65 7.79
C LEU A 309 0.31 -6.09 6.95
N TYR A 310 0.61 -4.80 7.05
CA TYR A 310 1.79 -4.21 6.44
C TYR A 310 3.08 -4.77 7.06
N ASP A 311 4.04 -5.15 6.22
CA ASP A 311 5.41 -5.48 6.65
C ASP A 311 6.34 -4.26 6.48
N LYS A 312 6.00 -3.15 7.15
CA LYS A 312 6.78 -1.91 7.07
C LYS A 312 8.03 -1.98 7.96
N VAL A 313 7.83 -2.27 9.24
CA VAL A 313 8.90 -2.23 10.26
C VAL A 313 9.80 -3.47 10.20
N GLY A 314 9.30 -4.58 9.61
CA GLY A 314 10.05 -5.81 9.41
C GLY A 314 10.84 -5.79 8.11
N LEU A 315 10.29 -6.44 7.07
CA LEU A 315 11.00 -6.66 5.82
C LEU A 315 11.28 -5.38 5.04
N TYR A 316 10.33 -4.44 4.96
CA TYR A 316 10.54 -3.20 4.17
C TYR A 316 11.74 -2.40 4.67
N ASP A 317 11.81 -2.07 5.97
CA ASP A 317 12.90 -1.25 6.54
C ASP A 317 14.25 -1.94 6.38
N VAL A 318 14.31 -3.25 6.63
CA VAL A 318 15.54 -4.03 6.49
C VAL A 318 15.96 -4.11 5.02
N LEU A 319 15.03 -4.40 4.11
CA LEU A 319 15.33 -4.52 2.69
C LEU A 319 15.77 -3.20 2.07
N ARG A 320 15.19 -2.08 2.52
CA ARG A 320 15.64 -0.74 2.16
C ARG A 320 17.09 -0.51 2.55
N ASP A 321 17.45 -0.79 3.82
CA ASP A 321 18.80 -0.60 4.31
C ASP A 321 19.81 -1.52 3.61
N VAL A 322 19.44 -2.78 3.34
CA VAL A 322 20.25 -3.75 2.58
C VAL A 322 20.49 -3.24 1.17
N ALA A 323 19.45 -2.82 0.46
CA ALA A 323 19.55 -2.33 -0.90
C ALA A 323 20.37 -1.03 -1.00
N CYS A 324 20.31 -0.16 0.01
CA CYS A 324 21.17 1.02 0.13
C CYS A 324 22.61 0.70 0.57
N GLY A 325 22.88 -0.52 1.01
CA GLY A 325 24.19 -0.95 1.50
C GLY A 325 24.51 -0.54 2.93
N TYR A 326 23.50 -0.16 3.71
CA TYR A 326 23.64 0.22 5.13
C TYR A 326 23.63 -0.99 6.07
N ARG A 327 23.06 -2.11 5.61
CA ARG A 327 22.96 -3.36 6.36
C ARG A 327 23.39 -4.55 5.49
N PRO A 328 23.87 -5.66 6.08
CA PRO A 328 24.15 -6.88 5.34
C PRO A 328 22.86 -7.56 4.88
N SER A 329 22.90 -8.23 3.73
CA SER A 329 21.75 -8.98 3.21
C SER A 329 21.28 -10.11 4.13
N SER A 330 22.17 -10.63 4.96
CA SER A 330 21.82 -11.62 6.01
C SER A 330 20.79 -11.10 7.02
N ASP A 331 20.62 -9.78 7.16
CA ASP A 331 19.62 -9.20 8.05
C ASP A 331 18.19 -9.46 7.59
N ILE A 332 17.99 -9.79 6.31
CA ILE A 332 16.69 -10.24 5.79
C ILE A 332 16.21 -11.49 6.53
N THR A 333 17.11 -12.45 6.81
CA THR A 333 16.81 -13.64 7.62
C THR A 333 16.29 -13.26 9.01
N PHE A 334 16.88 -12.25 9.66
CA PHE A 334 16.44 -11.80 10.99
C PHE A 334 15.07 -11.12 10.93
N ALA A 335 14.81 -10.32 9.89
CA ALA A 335 13.50 -9.72 9.68
C ALA A 335 12.40 -10.79 9.54
N LEU A 336 12.63 -11.82 8.75
CA LEU A 336 11.69 -12.93 8.59
C LEU A 336 11.46 -13.70 9.89
N ASN A 337 12.55 -13.99 10.62
CA ASN A 337 12.46 -14.71 11.89
C ASN A 337 11.71 -13.90 12.97
N SER A 338 11.74 -12.56 12.92
CA SER A 338 11.05 -11.70 13.88
C SER A 338 9.52 -11.81 13.79
N VAL A 339 8.98 -12.04 12.60
CA VAL A 339 7.53 -12.26 12.39
C VAL A 339 7.17 -13.75 12.48
N GLY A 340 8.12 -14.67 12.28
CA GLY A 340 7.96 -16.11 12.49
C GLY A 340 6.86 -16.73 11.61
N ASP A 341 5.91 -17.44 12.25
CA ASP A 341 4.86 -18.19 11.57
C ASP A 341 3.81 -17.32 10.85
N ILE A 342 3.76 -16.01 11.12
CA ILE A 342 2.81 -15.09 10.47
C ILE A 342 3.37 -14.46 9.19
N GLN A 343 4.56 -14.81 8.72
CA GLN A 343 5.15 -14.26 7.49
C GLN A 343 4.18 -14.27 6.30
N HIS A 344 3.42 -15.34 6.13
CA HIS A 344 2.44 -15.49 5.04
C HIS A 344 1.25 -14.52 5.13
N LYS A 345 1.10 -13.82 6.26
CA LYS A 345 0.07 -12.80 6.50
C LYS A 345 0.59 -11.36 6.33
N MET A 346 1.86 -11.19 6.01
CA MET A 346 2.45 -9.87 5.88
C MET A 346 2.38 -9.38 4.41
N LEU A 347 1.82 -8.19 4.18
CA LEU A 347 1.83 -7.54 2.86
C LEU A 347 3.20 -6.92 2.62
N ASN A 348 3.94 -7.44 1.64
CA ASN A 348 5.26 -6.95 1.28
C ASN A 348 5.21 -5.87 0.21
N PHE A 349 6.11 -4.91 0.29
CA PHE A 349 6.31 -3.85 -0.70
C PHE A 349 7.72 -3.26 -0.61
N VAL A 350 8.14 -2.49 -1.62
CA VAL A 350 9.40 -1.75 -1.61
C VAL A 350 9.19 -0.23 -1.67
N GLU A 351 7.99 0.22 -1.98
CA GLU A 351 7.54 1.60 -1.86
C GLU A 351 6.01 1.65 -1.78
N ASN A 352 5.46 2.76 -1.31
CA ASN A 352 4.03 3.06 -1.32
C ASN A 352 3.82 4.59 -1.36
N HIS A 353 2.61 5.06 -1.11
CA HIS A 353 2.25 6.48 -1.17
C HIS A 353 2.82 7.33 -0.01
N ASP A 354 3.24 6.71 1.10
CA ASP A 354 3.85 7.37 2.27
C ASP A 354 5.37 7.27 2.28
N GLU A 355 5.93 6.31 1.56
CA GLU A 355 7.36 6.02 1.55
C GLU A 355 8.03 6.62 0.30
N GLN A 356 9.34 6.82 0.42
CA GLN A 356 10.16 7.30 -0.71
C GLN A 356 10.16 6.29 -1.85
N ARG A 357 10.09 6.78 -3.09
CA ARG A 357 10.23 5.96 -4.29
C ARG A 357 11.57 5.24 -4.26
N ILE A 358 11.57 3.96 -4.63
CA ILE A 358 12.80 3.15 -4.61
C ILE A 358 13.90 3.71 -5.53
N ALA A 359 13.50 4.35 -6.64
CA ALA A 359 14.44 4.98 -7.58
C ALA A 359 14.85 6.41 -7.20
N SER A 360 14.33 6.99 -6.10
CA SER A 360 14.61 8.36 -5.66
C SER A 360 16.06 8.56 -5.22
N ASP A 361 16.48 9.82 -5.15
CA ASP A 361 17.80 10.19 -4.60
C ASP A 361 17.93 9.89 -3.11
N PHE A 362 16.82 9.65 -2.44
CA PHE A 362 16.73 9.33 -1.01
C PHE A 362 16.70 7.82 -0.73
N PHE A 363 16.69 6.98 -1.79
CA PHE A 363 16.71 5.53 -1.65
C PHE A 363 17.85 4.96 -2.53
N LEU A 364 17.59 4.36 -3.69
CA LEU A 364 18.64 3.74 -4.52
C LEU A 364 19.32 4.68 -5.51
N LYS A 365 18.83 5.89 -5.68
CA LYS A 365 19.34 6.93 -6.61
C LYS A 365 19.29 6.53 -8.09
N SER A 366 18.73 5.39 -8.40
CA SER A 366 18.65 4.84 -9.76
C SER A 366 17.54 3.82 -9.88
N ARG A 367 16.83 3.84 -11.01
CA ARG A 367 15.83 2.84 -11.39
C ARG A 367 16.46 1.46 -11.66
N ASP A 368 17.70 1.44 -12.12
CA ASP A 368 18.40 0.22 -12.55
C ASP A 368 18.85 -0.67 -11.37
N LYS A 369 18.51 -0.33 -10.12
CA LYS A 369 18.95 -1.02 -8.91
C LYS A 369 17.82 -1.70 -8.11
N SER A 370 16.59 -1.64 -8.60
CA SER A 370 15.42 -2.09 -7.83
C SER A 370 15.14 -3.60 -7.93
N GLU A 371 15.76 -4.31 -8.90
CA GLU A 371 15.39 -5.68 -9.24
C GLU A 371 15.66 -6.67 -8.09
N ALA A 372 16.83 -6.61 -7.45
CA ALA A 372 17.18 -7.50 -6.34
C ALA A 372 16.16 -7.42 -5.19
N ALA A 373 15.79 -6.19 -4.80
CA ALA A 373 14.80 -5.95 -3.76
C ALA A 373 13.41 -6.48 -4.16
N MET A 374 13.01 -6.29 -5.42
CA MET A 374 11.71 -6.75 -5.90
C MET A 374 11.62 -8.26 -6.03
N ILE A 375 12.74 -8.94 -6.41
CA ILE A 375 12.83 -10.40 -6.43
C ILE A 375 12.61 -10.97 -5.03
N VAL A 376 13.33 -10.45 -4.02
CA VAL A 376 13.15 -10.88 -2.64
C VAL A 376 11.72 -10.64 -2.20
N THR A 377 11.21 -9.43 -2.35
CA THR A 377 9.84 -9.04 -1.97
C THR A 377 8.77 -9.96 -2.57
N SER A 378 8.94 -10.32 -3.85
CA SER A 378 7.95 -11.11 -4.58
C SER A 378 8.06 -12.61 -4.33
N CYS A 379 9.27 -13.13 -4.03
CA CYS A 379 9.52 -14.57 -4.01
C CYS A 379 9.63 -15.16 -2.60
N ILE A 380 9.79 -14.31 -1.56
CA ILE A 380 10.17 -14.78 -0.22
C ILE A 380 9.12 -15.71 0.41
N ASN A 381 7.83 -15.47 0.20
CA ASN A 381 6.76 -16.30 0.76
C ASN A 381 5.50 -16.26 -0.13
N THR A 382 4.41 -16.87 0.35
CA THR A 382 3.09 -16.92 -0.30
C THR A 382 2.26 -15.65 -0.09
N ASN A 383 2.71 -14.76 0.74
CA ASN A 383 2.09 -13.49 1.14
C ASN A 383 1.79 -12.56 -0.04
N PRO A 384 0.84 -11.61 0.11
CA PRO A 384 0.56 -10.61 -0.91
C PRO A 384 1.73 -9.64 -1.09
N VAL A 385 1.82 -9.08 -2.29
CA VAL A 385 2.82 -8.07 -2.67
C VAL A 385 2.13 -6.88 -3.28
N MET A 386 2.56 -5.68 -2.92
CA MET A 386 2.05 -4.44 -3.47
C MET A 386 3.11 -3.73 -4.31
N VAL A 387 2.68 -3.15 -5.42
CA VAL A 387 3.47 -2.29 -6.32
C VAL A 387 2.75 -0.96 -6.44
N TYR A 388 3.44 0.13 -6.14
CA TYR A 388 2.91 1.48 -6.27
C TYR A 388 3.03 1.95 -7.72
N PHE A 389 2.00 2.60 -8.27
CA PHE A 389 1.94 2.99 -9.68
C PHE A 389 3.16 3.84 -10.10
N GLY A 390 3.77 3.50 -11.23
CA GLY A 390 5.01 4.10 -11.70
C GLY A 390 6.28 3.44 -11.14
N GLN A 391 6.21 2.61 -10.10
CA GLN A 391 7.34 1.85 -9.58
C GLN A 391 7.96 0.95 -10.67
N GLU A 392 7.13 0.32 -11.46
CA GLU A 392 7.52 -0.53 -12.60
C GLU A 392 8.13 0.25 -13.78
N LEU A 393 8.04 1.57 -13.75
CA LEU A 393 8.67 2.49 -14.70
C LEU A 393 9.93 3.16 -14.12
N GLY A 394 10.24 2.87 -12.85
CA GLY A 394 11.32 3.51 -12.12
C GLY A 394 11.05 5.00 -11.83
N GLU A 395 9.79 5.32 -11.47
CA GLU A 395 9.43 6.66 -11.02
C GLU A 395 10.24 7.07 -9.81
N ARG A 396 10.71 8.32 -9.80
CA ARG A 396 11.67 8.79 -8.79
C ARG A 396 11.05 9.63 -7.68
N GLY A 397 9.89 10.23 -7.89
CA GLY A 397 9.27 11.16 -6.93
C GLY A 397 10.18 12.35 -6.60
N MET A 398 10.90 12.86 -7.59
CA MET A 398 11.87 13.93 -7.43
C MET A 398 11.36 15.28 -7.97
N ASP A 399 10.04 15.41 -8.12
CA ASP A 399 9.38 16.65 -8.50
C ASP A 399 9.42 17.67 -7.35
N GLU A 400 9.07 18.95 -7.66
CA GLU A 400 9.01 20.01 -6.65
C GLU A 400 7.90 19.78 -5.62
N GLU A 401 6.75 19.24 -6.07
CA GLU A 401 5.66 18.82 -5.21
C GLU A 401 5.84 17.34 -4.82
N GLY A 402 6.31 17.11 -3.61
CA GLY A 402 6.37 15.81 -2.96
C GLY A 402 5.39 15.73 -1.81
N PHE A 403 5.58 14.77 -0.92
CA PHE A 403 4.78 14.67 0.30
C PHE A 403 5.07 15.84 1.26
N SER A 404 6.30 16.31 1.30
CA SER A 404 6.78 17.47 2.09
C SER A 404 7.84 18.25 1.32
N GLY A 405 7.52 18.70 0.10
CA GLY A 405 8.48 19.24 -0.84
C GLY A 405 9.25 18.15 -1.59
N ARG A 406 10.40 18.46 -2.15
CA ARG A 406 11.24 17.52 -2.93
C ARG A 406 11.93 16.49 -2.02
N ASP A 407 11.23 15.47 -1.61
CA ASP A 407 11.64 14.49 -0.59
C ASP A 407 11.69 13.03 -1.07
N GLY A 408 11.57 12.80 -2.37
CA GLY A 408 11.60 11.45 -2.97
C GLY A 408 10.27 10.70 -2.88
N ARG A 409 9.21 11.38 -2.46
CA ARG A 409 7.83 10.86 -2.41
C ARG A 409 6.97 11.59 -3.44
N THR A 410 6.02 10.88 -4.02
CA THR A 410 5.01 11.49 -4.88
C THR A 410 3.96 12.19 -4.03
N THR A 411 3.59 13.44 -4.37
CA THR A 411 2.53 14.15 -3.66
C THR A 411 1.21 13.40 -3.69
N ILE A 412 0.50 13.42 -2.54
CA ILE A 412 -0.89 12.97 -2.44
C ILE A 412 -1.84 14.13 -2.11
N PHE A 413 -1.32 15.35 -1.99
CA PHE A 413 -2.07 16.53 -1.53
C PHE A 413 -2.36 17.54 -2.63
N ASP A 414 -1.74 17.39 -3.80
CA ASP A 414 -1.76 18.39 -4.85
C ASP A 414 -2.30 17.83 -6.18
N TYR A 415 -2.72 18.74 -7.05
CA TYR A 415 -3.00 18.42 -8.45
C TYR A 415 -1.69 18.38 -9.20
N TRP A 416 -1.31 17.21 -9.68
CA TRP A 416 -0.02 16.93 -10.29
C TRP A 416 -0.13 15.86 -11.36
N SER A 417 0.86 15.71 -12.20
CA SER A 417 1.02 14.56 -13.09
C SER A 417 2.44 14.02 -13.03
N ILE A 418 2.59 12.72 -13.11
CA ILE A 418 3.87 12.01 -13.05
C ILE A 418 4.34 11.75 -14.48
N ASP A 419 5.51 12.22 -14.86
CA ASP A 419 6.02 12.16 -16.24
C ASP A 419 6.07 10.74 -16.79
N THR A 420 6.64 9.80 -16.06
CA THR A 420 6.76 8.40 -16.49
C THR A 420 5.39 7.76 -16.73
N VAL A 421 4.44 8.03 -15.84
CA VAL A 421 3.06 7.51 -15.93
C VAL A 421 2.29 8.17 -17.07
N ARG A 422 2.44 9.50 -17.24
CA ARG A 422 1.82 10.25 -18.34
C ARG A 422 2.27 9.73 -19.70
N ARG A 423 3.58 9.48 -19.88
CA ARG A 423 4.15 8.91 -21.10
C ARG A 423 3.65 7.47 -21.34
N TRP A 424 3.53 6.66 -20.28
CA TRP A 424 2.94 5.32 -20.41
C TRP A 424 1.45 5.37 -20.76
N ASN A 425 0.70 6.29 -20.14
CA ASN A 425 -0.72 6.53 -20.45
C ASN A 425 -0.89 6.89 -21.93
N ASN A 426 -0.03 7.76 -22.47
CA ASN A 426 -0.03 8.18 -23.87
C ASN A 426 -1.45 8.45 -24.39
N ASN A 427 -2.16 9.38 -23.73
CA ASN A 427 -3.53 9.76 -24.06
C ASN A 427 -4.53 8.56 -24.10
N GLY A 428 -4.44 7.68 -23.12
CA GLY A 428 -5.31 6.50 -22.97
C GLY A 428 -4.89 5.28 -23.80
N LYS A 429 -3.75 5.35 -24.50
CA LYS A 429 -3.25 4.21 -25.29
C LYS A 429 -2.59 3.14 -24.44
N TRP A 430 -2.02 3.50 -23.29
CA TRP A 430 -1.34 2.58 -22.37
C TRP A 430 -0.37 1.64 -23.09
N ASN A 431 0.61 2.22 -23.77
CA ASN A 431 1.60 1.52 -24.58
C ASN A 431 3.02 2.03 -24.30
N ASN A 432 4.01 1.47 -25.00
CA ASN A 432 5.42 1.78 -24.77
C ASN A 432 5.97 2.89 -25.70
N ASP A 433 5.14 3.50 -26.55
CA ASP A 433 5.62 4.37 -27.65
C ASP A 433 6.43 5.59 -27.15
N GLU A 434 6.11 6.09 -25.95
CA GLU A 434 6.76 7.25 -25.35
C GLU A 434 7.70 6.90 -24.17
N LEU A 435 7.87 5.61 -23.88
CA LEU A 435 8.78 5.13 -22.83
C LEU A 435 10.21 5.00 -23.35
N THR A 436 11.17 5.23 -22.49
CA THR A 436 12.58 4.91 -22.76
C THR A 436 12.82 3.40 -22.69
N GLU A 437 13.89 2.91 -23.33
CA GLU A 437 14.26 1.49 -23.29
C GLU A 437 14.43 0.97 -21.85
N LYS A 438 15.02 1.76 -20.95
CA LYS A 438 15.18 1.39 -19.55
C LYS A 438 13.84 1.22 -18.82
N GLU A 439 12.87 2.09 -19.09
CA GLU A 439 11.53 2.00 -18.51
C GLU A 439 10.78 0.78 -19.04
N ILE A 440 10.93 0.47 -20.33
CA ILE A 440 10.35 -0.72 -20.95
C ILE A 440 10.96 -1.97 -20.32
N ASN A 441 12.29 -2.05 -20.21
CA ASN A 441 13.00 -3.21 -19.66
C ASN A 441 12.57 -3.46 -18.20
N LEU A 442 12.51 -2.42 -17.39
CA LEU A 442 12.08 -2.54 -15.99
C LEU A 442 10.62 -3.01 -15.89
N LYS A 443 9.72 -2.42 -16.69
CA LYS A 443 8.31 -2.82 -16.71
C LYS A 443 8.14 -4.28 -17.15
N ASP A 444 8.90 -4.72 -18.14
CA ASP A 444 8.89 -6.10 -18.63
C ASP A 444 9.47 -7.07 -17.59
N PHE A 445 10.51 -6.67 -16.85
CA PHE A 445 11.02 -7.40 -15.69
C PHE A 445 9.92 -7.59 -14.63
N TYR A 446 9.22 -6.52 -14.20
CA TYR A 446 8.11 -6.63 -13.25
C TYR A 446 7.03 -7.59 -13.77
N SER A 447 6.60 -7.41 -15.00
CA SER A 447 5.59 -8.29 -15.61
C SER A 447 6.04 -9.75 -15.62
N LYS A 448 7.30 -10.03 -15.98
CA LYS A 448 7.85 -11.38 -15.99
C LYS A 448 7.90 -11.98 -14.59
N LEU A 449 8.42 -11.23 -13.61
CA LEU A 449 8.54 -11.67 -12.22
C LEU A 449 7.18 -12.02 -11.60
N LEU A 450 6.17 -11.13 -11.72
CA LEU A 450 4.86 -11.36 -11.15
C LEU A 450 4.14 -12.56 -11.80
N ASN A 451 4.28 -12.70 -13.12
CA ASN A 451 3.72 -13.85 -13.83
C ASN A 451 4.43 -15.16 -13.45
N LEU A 452 5.74 -15.17 -13.25
CA LEU A 452 6.48 -16.34 -12.74
C LEU A 452 5.98 -16.72 -11.35
N CYS A 453 5.83 -15.77 -10.43
CA CYS A 453 5.33 -16.03 -9.09
C CYS A 453 3.89 -16.60 -9.09
N ASN A 454 3.09 -16.30 -10.09
CA ASN A 454 1.75 -16.89 -10.24
C ASN A 454 1.78 -18.24 -10.95
N LYS A 455 2.72 -18.46 -11.87
CA LYS A 455 2.80 -19.68 -12.68
C LYS A 455 3.47 -20.83 -11.93
N GLU A 456 4.66 -20.57 -11.34
CA GLU A 456 5.46 -21.61 -10.69
C GLU A 456 4.85 -21.93 -9.31
N SER A 457 4.47 -23.20 -9.09
CA SER A 457 3.80 -23.63 -7.85
C SER A 457 4.71 -23.46 -6.63
N SER A 458 6.03 -23.67 -6.82
CA SER A 458 7.05 -23.44 -5.80
C SER A 458 7.03 -22.02 -5.25
N LEU A 459 6.83 -21.00 -6.10
CA LEU A 459 6.77 -19.59 -5.71
C LEU A 459 5.38 -19.19 -5.19
N ARG A 460 4.32 -19.71 -5.82
CA ARG A 460 2.93 -19.36 -5.49
C ARG A 460 2.47 -19.91 -4.14
N GLU A 461 2.81 -21.17 -3.84
CA GLU A 461 2.29 -21.90 -2.68
C GLU A 461 3.36 -22.74 -1.93
N GLY A 462 4.60 -22.76 -2.42
CA GLY A 462 5.67 -23.56 -1.85
C GLY A 462 6.14 -23.08 -0.47
N LYS A 463 6.80 -23.98 0.26
CA LYS A 463 7.46 -23.68 1.53
C LYS A 463 8.73 -22.86 1.27
N PHE A 464 9.12 -22.08 2.25
CA PHE A 464 10.36 -21.30 2.26
C PHE A 464 11.46 -22.06 3.02
N TYR A 465 12.69 -21.98 2.51
CA TYR A 465 13.87 -22.53 3.17
C TYR A 465 15.07 -21.58 2.96
N ASP A 466 15.55 -21.00 4.05
CA ASP A 466 16.68 -20.07 4.03
C ASP A 466 18.00 -20.80 3.79
N LEU A 467 18.81 -20.29 2.85
CA LEU A 467 20.14 -20.83 2.56
C LEU A 467 21.28 -20.03 3.20
N MET A 468 20.98 -18.89 3.85
CA MET A 468 22.02 -18.00 4.37
C MET A 468 22.88 -18.69 5.42
N PHE A 469 22.28 -19.47 6.34
CA PHE A 469 23.03 -20.16 7.40
C PHE A 469 24.04 -21.18 6.85
N ALA A 470 23.78 -21.80 5.70
CA ALA A 470 24.68 -22.74 5.05
C ALA A 470 25.83 -22.03 4.31
N ASN A 471 25.68 -20.72 4.04
CA ASN A 471 26.59 -19.96 3.20
C ASN A 471 27.37 -18.86 3.95
N TYR A 472 27.18 -18.66 5.26
CA TYR A 472 27.93 -17.66 6.04
C TYR A 472 29.46 -17.87 6.03
N GLN A 473 29.92 -19.10 5.94
CA GLN A 473 31.36 -19.45 5.89
C GLN A 473 31.83 -19.81 4.50
N ASN A 474 30.95 -19.76 3.50
CA ASN A 474 31.27 -20.06 2.12
C ASN A 474 32.03 -18.87 1.51
N THR A 475 33.32 -19.09 1.17
CA THR A 475 34.19 -18.04 0.61
C THR A 475 33.77 -17.59 -0.79
N GLY A 476 32.95 -18.37 -1.48
CA GLY A 476 32.38 -18.04 -2.78
C GLY A 476 31.02 -17.30 -2.69
N PHE A 477 30.57 -16.91 -1.48
CA PHE A 477 29.30 -16.25 -1.26
C PHE A 477 29.47 -15.10 -0.25
N ASP A 478 29.15 -13.89 -0.65
CA ASP A 478 29.19 -12.71 0.22
C ASP A 478 27.82 -12.48 0.90
N SER A 479 27.63 -13.00 2.11
CA SER A 479 26.40 -12.86 2.90
C SER A 479 26.10 -11.42 3.32
N THR A 480 26.95 -10.45 2.99
CA THR A 480 26.68 -9.03 3.19
C THR A 480 25.98 -8.41 1.97
N ARG A 481 26.08 -9.04 0.79
CA ARG A 481 25.58 -8.50 -0.49
C ARG A 481 24.67 -9.47 -1.24
N GLN A 482 24.79 -10.77 -1.02
CA GLN A 482 23.95 -11.76 -1.68
C GLN A 482 22.96 -12.37 -0.70
N TYR A 483 21.78 -12.70 -1.20
CA TYR A 483 20.74 -13.41 -0.46
C TYR A 483 20.22 -14.57 -1.28
N ALA A 484 20.18 -15.76 -0.68
CA ALA A 484 19.76 -16.98 -1.38
C ALA A 484 18.79 -17.79 -0.52
N PHE A 485 17.76 -18.34 -1.17
CA PHE A 485 16.76 -19.19 -0.53
C PHE A 485 16.12 -20.14 -1.51
N LEU A 486 15.49 -21.19 -0.99
CA LEU A 486 14.67 -22.11 -1.76
C LEU A 486 13.19 -21.88 -1.51
N ARG A 487 12.41 -22.10 -2.56
CA ARG A 487 10.95 -22.22 -2.50
C ARG A 487 10.57 -23.55 -3.11
N GLY A 488 9.70 -24.31 -2.46
CA GLY A 488 9.35 -25.61 -3.02
C GLY A 488 8.04 -26.19 -2.52
N THR A 489 7.42 -26.96 -3.39
CA THR A 489 6.34 -27.92 -3.12
C THR A 489 6.91 -29.33 -3.15
N ASP A 490 6.07 -30.36 -3.04
CA ASP A 490 6.50 -31.75 -3.19
C ASP A 490 6.87 -32.11 -4.65
N GLU A 491 6.52 -31.24 -5.63
CA GLU A 491 6.70 -31.49 -7.06
C GLU A 491 7.68 -30.54 -7.74
N GLU A 492 7.85 -29.33 -7.19
CA GLU A 492 8.60 -28.25 -7.82
C GLU A 492 9.48 -27.54 -6.82
N LEU A 493 10.73 -27.26 -7.21
CA LEU A 493 11.71 -26.54 -6.41
C LEU A 493 12.26 -25.34 -7.20
N SER A 494 12.33 -24.19 -6.58
CA SER A 494 12.99 -22.99 -7.09
C SER A 494 14.11 -22.55 -6.16
N LEU A 495 15.28 -22.26 -6.75
CA LEU A 495 16.36 -21.53 -6.09
C LEU A 495 16.24 -20.05 -6.49
N VAL A 496 16.15 -19.18 -5.51
CA VAL A 496 16.09 -17.72 -5.71
C VAL A 496 17.36 -17.10 -5.16
N VAL A 497 18.01 -16.27 -5.97
CA VAL A 497 19.25 -15.58 -5.60
C VAL A 497 19.14 -14.11 -5.94
N ALA A 498 19.48 -13.24 -5.00
CA ALA A 498 19.53 -11.79 -5.18
C ALA A 498 20.93 -11.26 -4.90
N ASN A 499 21.40 -10.34 -5.73
CA ASN A 499 22.69 -9.65 -5.60
C ASN A 499 22.46 -8.16 -5.41
N PHE A 500 22.76 -7.65 -4.23
CA PHE A 500 22.67 -6.22 -3.86
C PHE A 500 23.98 -5.46 -4.09
N SER A 501 24.99 -6.07 -4.71
CA SER A 501 26.23 -5.37 -5.08
C SER A 501 26.05 -4.59 -6.38
N ASN A 502 26.88 -3.57 -6.57
CA ASN A 502 26.92 -2.79 -7.81
C ASN A 502 27.75 -3.48 -8.92
N GLU A 503 28.13 -4.72 -8.72
CA GLU A 503 28.97 -5.49 -9.64
C GLU A 503 28.31 -6.81 -9.95
N GLU A 504 28.48 -7.29 -11.17
CA GLU A 504 28.21 -8.66 -11.55
C GLU A 504 29.13 -9.60 -10.75
N VAL A 505 28.60 -10.69 -10.22
CA VAL A 505 29.33 -11.62 -9.37
C VAL A 505 29.25 -13.06 -9.85
N GLU A 506 30.36 -13.79 -9.72
CA GLU A 506 30.36 -15.26 -9.76
C GLU A 506 30.28 -15.74 -8.31
N ILE A 507 29.24 -16.48 -7.98
CA ILE A 507 28.99 -16.98 -6.63
C ILE A 507 28.92 -18.50 -6.60
N THR A 508 29.20 -19.04 -5.45
CA THR A 508 29.05 -20.47 -5.16
C THR A 508 28.05 -20.65 -4.02
N ILE A 509 27.01 -21.43 -4.22
CA ILE A 509 25.95 -21.66 -3.21
C ILE A 509 25.97 -23.11 -2.76
N ASP A 510 26.05 -23.32 -1.47
CA ASP A 510 25.90 -24.61 -0.82
C ASP A 510 24.43 -24.86 -0.46
N ILE A 511 23.90 -26.00 -0.90
CA ILE A 511 22.56 -26.46 -0.49
C ILE A 511 22.76 -27.68 0.42
N PRO A 512 22.42 -27.56 1.71
CA PRO A 512 22.64 -28.63 2.66
C PRO A 512 21.69 -29.80 2.45
N ASP A 513 22.15 -31.00 2.78
CA ASP A 513 21.42 -32.27 2.58
C ASP A 513 20.01 -32.26 3.15
N HIS A 514 19.80 -31.64 4.31
CA HIS A 514 18.48 -31.57 4.93
C HIS A 514 17.49 -30.64 4.17
N ALA A 515 17.97 -29.74 3.29
CA ALA A 515 17.08 -28.96 2.42
C ALA A 515 16.36 -29.88 1.43
N PHE A 516 17.06 -30.84 0.83
CA PHE A 516 16.45 -31.82 -0.08
C PHE A 516 15.44 -32.71 0.65
N SER A 517 15.72 -33.06 1.91
CA SER A 517 14.80 -33.81 2.74
C SER A 517 13.55 -33.00 3.13
N PHE A 518 13.72 -31.70 3.40
CA PHE A 518 12.63 -30.76 3.72
C PHE A 518 11.60 -30.65 2.57
N PHE A 519 12.05 -30.78 1.31
CA PHE A 519 11.21 -30.75 0.11
C PHE A 519 10.87 -32.16 -0.43
N ASN A 520 11.03 -33.23 0.35
CA ASN A 520 10.77 -34.61 -0.06
C ASN A 520 11.62 -35.11 -1.25
N LEU A 521 12.79 -34.50 -1.49
CA LEU A 521 13.69 -34.81 -2.57
C LEU A 521 14.88 -35.72 -2.15
N SER A 522 14.79 -36.35 -0.99
CA SER A 522 15.89 -37.14 -0.39
C SER A 522 16.38 -38.32 -1.25
N LYS A 523 15.53 -38.82 -2.16
CA LYS A 523 15.88 -39.92 -3.08
C LYS A 523 16.60 -39.47 -4.37
N LYS A 524 16.65 -38.17 -4.63
CA LYS A 524 17.30 -37.59 -5.81
C LYS A 524 18.71 -37.21 -5.48
N TYR A 525 19.63 -37.44 -6.42
CA TYR A 525 21.05 -37.14 -6.26
C TYR A 525 21.56 -36.08 -7.23
N ASN A 526 21.13 -36.15 -8.49
CA ASN A 526 21.49 -35.17 -9.51
C ASN A 526 20.36 -34.20 -9.80
N PHE A 527 20.71 -32.96 -10.05
CA PHE A 527 19.79 -31.88 -10.29
C PHE A 527 20.21 -31.02 -11.48
N THR A 528 19.25 -30.36 -12.07
CA THR A 528 19.47 -29.34 -13.10
C THR A 528 18.69 -28.08 -12.74
N ALA A 529 19.37 -26.93 -12.71
CA ALA A 529 18.80 -25.61 -12.50
C ALA A 529 18.64 -24.87 -13.84
N PHE A 530 17.44 -24.38 -14.11
CA PHE A 530 17.09 -23.60 -15.31
C PHE A 530 16.75 -22.18 -14.91
N PRO A 531 17.46 -21.15 -15.44
CA PRO A 531 17.12 -19.74 -15.15
C PRO A 531 15.77 -19.37 -15.77
N LEU A 532 14.96 -18.61 -15.02
CA LEU A 532 13.61 -18.21 -15.42
C LEU A 532 13.49 -16.71 -15.73
N LEU A 533 14.29 -15.85 -15.07
CA LEU A 533 14.24 -14.41 -15.27
C LEU A 533 15.11 -13.91 -16.41
N SER A 534 16.35 -14.36 -16.47
CA SER A 534 17.27 -13.95 -17.53
C SER A 534 16.87 -14.53 -18.90
N SER A 535 17.45 -13.97 -19.95
CA SER A 535 17.40 -14.54 -21.31
C SER A 535 18.41 -15.67 -21.52
N PHE A 536 19.33 -15.85 -20.58
CA PHE A 536 20.32 -16.94 -20.62
C PHE A 536 19.61 -18.28 -20.39
N LYS A 537 19.79 -19.20 -21.33
CA LYS A 537 19.17 -20.54 -21.30
C LYS A 537 20.11 -21.65 -20.82
N ASN A 538 21.28 -21.29 -20.31
CA ASN A 538 22.25 -22.27 -19.89
C ASN A 538 21.79 -22.97 -18.61
N LYS A 539 21.48 -24.25 -18.75
CA LYS A 539 21.21 -25.12 -17.60
C LYS A 539 22.47 -25.41 -16.83
N ILE A 540 22.36 -25.49 -15.53
CA ILE A 540 23.45 -25.84 -14.62
C ILE A 540 23.12 -27.19 -13.99
N SER A 541 23.98 -28.18 -14.22
CA SER A 541 23.85 -29.50 -13.60
C SER A 541 24.74 -29.57 -12.37
N PHE A 542 24.25 -30.13 -11.29
CA PHE A 542 24.98 -30.31 -10.04
C PHE A 542 24.50 -31.57 -9.31
N SER A 543 25.36 -32.15 -8.49
CA SER A 543 25.00 -33.25 -7.62
C SER A 543 24.64 -32.71 -6.22
N ARG A 544 23.97 -33.52 -5.42
CA ARG A 544 23.51 -33.17 -4.07
C ARG A 544 24.63 -32.72 -3.13
N GLN A 545 25.87 -33.14 -3.37
CA GLN A 545 27.03 -32.80 -2.54
C GLN A 545 27.88 -31.66 -3.13
N ASP A 546 27.52 -31.19 -4.32
CA ASP A 546 28.27 -30.13 -5.00
C ASP A 546 27.66 -28.76 -4.69
N SER A 547 28.53 -27.76 -4.61
CA SER A 547 28.11 -26.36 -4.62
C SER A 547 27.67 -25.92 -6.03
N ILE A 548 26.67 -25.09 -6.13
CA ILE A 548 26.19 -24.52 -7.39
C ILE A 548 26.98 -23.24 -7.69
N LYS A 549 27.62 -23.18 -8.87
CA LYS A 549 28.28 -21.97 -9.36
C LYS A 549 27.33 -21.17 -10.25
N LEU A 550 27.09 -19.92 -9.90
CA LEU A 550 26.14 -19.01 -10.57
C LEU A 550 26.80 -17.68 -10.89
N LYS A 551 26.37 -17.08 -12.00
CA LYS A 551 26.71 -15.71 -12.36
C LYS A 551 25.46 -14.86 -12.22
N ILE A 552 25.53 -13.79 -11.41
CA ILE A 552 24.38 -12.92 -11.09
C ILE A 552 24.74 -11.47 -11.39
N GLU A 553 23.90 -10.81 -12.17
CA GLU A 553 24.06 -9.40 -12.55
C GLU A 553 24.05 -8.47 -11.33
N ALA A 554 24.62 -7.27 -11.50
CA ALA A 554 24.64 -6.22 -10.48
C ALA A 554 23.23 -5.75 -10.12
N ASN A 555 22.95 -5.58 -8.83
CA ASN A 555 21.65 -5.08 -8.29
C ASN A 555 20.44 -5.84 -8.82
N SER A 556 20.59 -7.10 -9.17
CA SER A 556 19.57 -7.96 -9.77
C SER A 556 19.54 -9.32 -9.09
N GLY A 557 18.98 -10.32 -9.72
CA GLY A 557 18.93 -11.68 -9.21
C GLY A 557 18.37 -12.63 -10.25
N GLU A 558 18.27 -13.90 -9.87
CA GLU A 558 17.75 -14.93 -10.75
C GLU A 558 16.88 -15.92 -9.97
N ILE A 559 15.93 -16.49 -10.65
CA ILE A 559 15.10 -17.59 -10.18
C ILE A 559 15.40 -18.80 -11.04
N TYR A 560 15.86 -19.87 -10.41
CA TYR A 560 16.13 -21.14 -11.10
C TYR A 560 15.04 -22.15 -10.75
N ASN A 561 14.39 -22.73 -11.76
CA ASN A 561 13.63 -23.95 -11.56
C ASN A 561 14.61 -25.12 -11.41
N VAL A 562 14.51 -25.86 -10.33
CA VAL A 562 15.42 -26.99 -9.99
C VAL A 562 14.67 -28.30 -10.15
N SER A 563 15.07 -29.11 -11.13
CA SER A 563 14.53 -30.44 -11.36
C SER A 563 15.52 -31.52 -10.96
N GLY A 564 15.05 -32.55 -10.23
CA GLY A 564 15.84 -33.74 -9.91
C GLY A 564 15.77 -34.75 -11.04
N LEU A 565 16.93 -35.30 -11.39
CA LEU A 565 17.11 -36.38 -12.37
C LEU A 565 16.97 -37.77 -11.72
#